data_319032e04bff6f5966c0ec9abd568e71
#
_entry.id   319032e04bff6f5966c0ec9abd568e71
#
_cell.length_a   1.000
_cell.length_b   1.000
_cell.length_c   1.000
_cell.angle_alpha   90.00
_cell.angle_beta   90.00
_cell.angle_gamma   90.00
#
_symmetry.space_group_name_H-M   'P 1'
#
loop_
_entity.id
_entity.type
_entity.pdbx_description
1 polymer ?
#
loop_
_entity_poly.entity_id
_entity_poly.type
_entity_poly.pdbx_seq_one_letter_code
_entity_poly.pdbx_strand_id
1 'polypeptide(L)'
;MKNKILLIVVVILSIVAISSSKKETAYFNNEKKDNYTEEKNEEIKLAIKDTSTGSITNIDLEEYIIGVIAGEMPASFELEALKAQAIASRTYAIYKMKSSNGTYDLVTDKSNQVYITKDVMQENWQSNYEYYYNKIKKAVDETKGLIMTYNGDVILSMYFAKSNGKTEDSSYVFGSNKEYLQSVESPESNITSNVSINKE
;
A
#
# COMPACT_ATOMS: atom_id res chain seq x y z
N MET A 1 -31.87 17.14 -43.01
CA MET A 1 -31.35 15.79 -42.71
C MET A 1 -29.99 15.76 -42.07
N LYS A 2 -29.04 16.66 -42.40
CA LYS A 2 -27.68 16.66 -41.83
C LYS A 2 -27.63 16.87 -40.30
N ASN A 3 -28.49 17.73 -39.73
CA ASN A 3 -28.47 18.02 -38.26
C ASN A 3 -29.04 16.88 -37.39
N LYS A 4 -29.91 16.04 -37.94
CA LYS A 4 -30.42 14.87 -37.17
C LYS A 4 -29.40 13.72 -37.09
N ILE A 5 -28.57 13.58 -38.15
CA ILE A 5 -27.52 12.57 -38.20
C ILE A 5 -26.40 12.93 -37.20
N LEU A 6 -26.05 14.23 -37.11
CA LEU A 6 -25.04 14.71 -36.17
C LEU A 6 -25.45 14.52 -34.70
N LEU A 7 -26.74 14.73 -34.37
CA LEU A 7 -27.26 14.54 -33.04
C LEU A 7 -27.25 13.05 -32.62
N ILE A 8 -27.57 12.15 -33.55
CA ILE A 8 -27.55 10.70 -33.31
C ILE A 8 -26.10 10.21 -33.09
N VAL A 9 -25.12 10.71 -33.83
CA VAL A 9 -23.70 10.36 -33.66
C VAL A 9 -23.17 10.83 -32.29
N VAL A 10 -23.53 12.03 -31.85
CA VAL A 10 -23.14 12.55 -30.51
C VAL A 10 -23.78 11.72 -29.38
N VAL A 11 -25.05 11.29 -29.54
CA VAL A 11 -25.72 10.44 -28.55
C VAL A 11 -25.11 9.04 -28.50
N ILE A 12 -24.75 8.47 -29.64
CA ILE A 12 -24.08 7.16 -29.70
C ILE A 12 -22.69 7.22 -29.10
N LEU A 13 -21.92 8.28 -29.37
CA LEU A 13 -20.59 8.47 -28.75
C LEU A 13 -20.67 8.67 -27.23
N SER A 14 -21.68 9.39 -26.73
CA SER A 14 -21.90 9.53 -25.30
C SER A 14 -22.32 8.22 -24.61
N ILE A 15 -23.14 7.41 -25.29
CA ILE A 15 -23.54 6.08 -24.79
C ILE A 15 -22.34 5.11 -24.77
N VAL A 16 -21.46 5.16 -25.76
CA VAL A 16 -20.23 4.35 -25.82
C VAL A 16 -19.24 4.80 -24.71
N ALA A 17 -19.10 6.10 -24.48
CA ALA A 17 -18.25 6.62 -23.40
C ALA A 17 -18.78 6.23 -22.00
N ILE A 18 -20.11 6.28 -21.79
CA ILE A 18 -20.75 5.84 -20.53
C ILE A 18 -20.65 4.33 -20.36
N SER A 19 -20.75 3.56 -21.47
CA SER A 19 -20.59 2.11 -21.44
C SER A 19 -19.14 1.69 -21.16
N SER A 20 -18.15 2.42 -21.69
CA SER A 20 -16.71 2.19 -21.39
C SER A 20 -16.38 2.51 -19.94
N SER A 21 -16.87 3.64 -19.41
CA SER A 21 -16.71 4.02 -18.00
C SER A 21 -17.39 3.02 -17.05
N LYS A 22 -18.56 2.46 -17.43
CA LYS A 22 -19.21 1.40 -16.65
C LYS A 22 -18.49 0.04 -16.74
N LYS A 23 -17.73 -0.21 -17.81
CA LYS A 23 -16.91 -1.44 -17.88
C LYS A 23 -15.68 -1.39 -16.98
N GLU A 24 -15.02 -0.25 -16.83
CA GLU A 24 -13.90 -0.12 -15.90
C GLU A 24 -14.34 -0.20 -14.43
N THR A 25 -15.50 0.38 -14.09
CA THR A 25 -16.09 0.19 -12.75
C THR A 25 -16.67 -1.22 -12.53
N ALA A 26 -17.06 -1.94 -13.59
CA ALA A 26 -17.57 -3.31 -13.48
C ALA A 26 -16.46 -4.36 -13.29
N TYR A 27 -15.20 -4.06 -13.65
CA TYR A 27 -14.08 -4.97 -13.37
C TYR A 27 -13.74 -5.05 -11.87
N PHE A 28 -14.10 -4.03 -11.08
CA PHE A 28 -13.95 -4.06 -9.63
C PHE A 28 -15.17 -4.63 -8.88
N ASN A 29 -16.33 -4.77 -9.54
CA ASN A 29 -17.59 -5.13 -8.85
C ASN A 29 -18.17 -6.48 -9.23
N ASN A 30 -17.51 -7.31 -10.07
CA ASN A 30 -18.12 -8.54 -10.60
C ASN A 30 -17.40 -9.84 -10.22
N GLU A 31 -16.81 -9.92 -9.04
CA GLU A 31 -16.55 -11.22 -8.44
C GLU A 31 -17.13 -11.31 -7.03
N LYS A 32 -18.14 -12.19 -6.94
CA LYS A 32 -18.77 -12.77 -5.74
C LYS A 32 -19.83 -11.97 -5.00
N LYS A 33 -21.04 -12.05 -5.53
CA LYS A 33 -22.21 -12.31 -4.68
C LYS A 33 -22.29 -13.83 -4.45
N ASP A 34 -21.48 -14.33 -3.57
CA ASP A 34 -21.65 -15.68 -3.00
C ASP A 34 -21.69 -15.54 -1.48
N ASN A 35 -22.83 -15.90 -0.93
CA ASN A 35 -23.10 -16.29 0.46
C ASN A 35 -22.04 -15.86 1.49
N TYR A 36 -22.12 -14.61 1.95
CA TYR A 36 -21.50 -14.23 3.20
C TYR A 36 -22.30 -14.88 4.34
N THR A 37 -21.89 -16.04 4.77
CA THR A 37 -21.99 -16.38 6.17
C THR A 37 -21.19 -15.31 6.89
N GLU A 38 -21.76 -14.68 7.93
CA GLU A 38 -21.01 -13.85 8.88
C GLU A 38 -19.90 -14.71 9.50
N GLU A 39 -18.77 -14.85 8.80
CA GLU A 39 -17.54 -15.32 9.42
C GLU A 39 -17.17 -14.26 10.45
N LYS A 40 -17.18 -14.69 11.69
CA LYS A 40 -16.62 -13.98 12.84
C LYS A 40 -15.30 -13.36 12.37
N ASN A 41 -15.24 -12.04 12.28
CA ASN A 41 -14.04 -11.28 11.90
C ASN A 41 -13.00 -11.57 12.99
N GLU A 42 -12.24 -12.66 12.86
CA GLU A 42 -11.11 -12.92 13.74
C GLU A 42 -10.06 -11.85 13.44
N GLU A 43 -9.79 -11.03 14.44
CA GLU A 43 -8.73 -10.01 14.36
C GLU A 43 -7.39 -10.71 14.12
N ILE A 44 -6.75 -10.41 12.99
CA ILE A 44 -5.44 -10.95 12.67
C ILE A 44 -4.42 -10.25 13.57
N LYS A 45 -3.67 -11.04 14.35
CA LYS A 45 -2.58 -10.56 15.19
C LYS A 45 -1.24 -11.00 14.63
N LEU A 46 -0.29 -10.06 14.61
CA LEU A 46 1.08 -10.28 14.18
C LEU A 46 2.00 -10.39 15.40
N ALA A 47 2.86 -11.40 15.42
CA ALA A 47 3.94 -11.52 16.40
C ALA A 47 5.13 -10.67 15.94
N ILE A 48 5.33 -9.51 16.56
CA ILE A 48 6.38 -8.54 16.20
C ILE A 48 7.52 -8.62 17.21
N LYS A 49 8.73 -8.87 16.73
CA LYS A 49 9.94 -8.87 17.53
C LYS A 49 10.60 -7.49 17.50
N ASP A 50 10.77 -6.90 18.67
CA ASP A 50 11.59 -5.71 18.85
C ASP A 50 13.07 -6.07 18.76
N THR A 51 13.79 -5.50 17.81
CA THR A 51 15.21 -5.80 17.59
C THR A 51 16.12 -5.21 18.66
N SER A 52 15.67 -4.18 19.38
CA SER A 52 16.45 -3.53 20.44
C SER A 52 16.40 -4.29 21.76
N THR A 53 15.24 -4.83 22.10
CA THR A 53 14.99 -5.54 23.37
C THR A 53 14.94 -7.05 23.21
N GLY A 54 14.70 -7.55 21.99
CA GLY A 54 14.45 -8.96 21.71
C GLY A 54 13.06 -9.44 22.11
N SER A 55 12.21 -8.58 22.69
CA SER A 55 10.85 -8.92 23.11
C SER A 55 9.93 -9.16 21.91
N ILE A 56 8.95 -10.07 22.08
CA ILE A 56 7.92 -10.35 21.07
C ILE A 56 6.57 -9.88 21.61
N THR A 57 5.88 -9.06 20.83
CA THR A 57 4.56 -8.52 21.17
C THR A 57 3.55 -8.87 20.08
N ASN A 58 2.34 -9.29 20.46
CA ASN A 58 1.25 -9.48 19.52
C ASN A 58 0.51 -8.16 19.30
N ILE A 59 0.47 -7.68 18.07
CA ILE A 59 -0.17 -6.43 17.67
C ILE A 59 -1.27 -6.75 16.64
N ASP A 60 -2.43 -6.10 16.75
CA ASP A 60 -3.47 -6.17 15.72
C ASP A 60 -2.90 -5.73 14.37
N LEU A 61 -3.26 -6.42 13.28
CA LEU A 61 -2.73 -6.15 11.94
C LEU A 61 -2.97 -4.69 11.53
N GLU A 62 -4.18 -4.18 11.72
CA GLU A 62 -4.51 -2.81 11.26
C GLU A 62 -3.81 -1.76 12.14
N GLU A 63 -3.64 -2.03 13.44
CA GLU A 63 -2.85 -1.17 14.31
C GLU A 63 -1.37 -1.18 13.93
N TYR A 64 -0.81 -2.34 13.57
CA TYR A 64 0.53 -2.44 13.02
C TYR A 64 0.68 -1.62 11.73
N ILE A 65 -0.29 -1.69 10.80
CA ILE A 65 -0.25 -0.92 9.56
C ILE A 65 -0.26 0.59 9.81
N ILE A 66 -1.01 1.08 10.80
CA ILE A 66 -0.94 2.51 11.21
C ILE A 66 0.50 2.89 11.59
N GLY A 67 1.15 2.07 12.43
CA GLY A 67 2.52 2.30 12.85
C GLY A 67 3.55 2.24 11.72
N VAL A 68 3.34 1.36 10.75
CA VAL A 68 4.18 1.27 9.55
C VAL A 68 4.03 2.50 8.67
N ILE A 69 2.81 2.93 8.35
CA ILE A 69 2.60 4.13 7.52
C ILE A 69 3.24 5.35 8.19
N ALA A 70 3.07 5.48 9.51
CA ALA A 70 3.67 6.58 10.27
C ALA A 70 5.21 6.56 10.25
N GLY A 71 5.83 5.39 10.12
CA GLY A 71 7.28 5.23 10.04
C GLY A 71 7.87 5.34 8.64
N GLU A 72 7.11 4.93 7.62
CA GLU A 72 7.59 4.82 6.24
C GLU A 72 7.28 6.07 5.39
N MET A 73 6.27 6.84 5.74
CA MET A 73 5.71 7.87 4.88
C MET A 73 5.39 9.15 5.64
N PRO A 74 5.67 10.35 5.06
CA PRO A 74 5.20 11.60 5.67
C PRO A 74 3.67 11.62 5.79
N ALA A 75 3.16 11.83 7.02
CA ALA A 75 1.71 11.88 7.28
C ALA A 75 0.99 13.03 6.56
N SER A 76 1.74 14.01 6.03
CA SER A 76 1.23 15.12 5.21
C SER A 76 0.84 14.70 3.79
N PHE A 77 1.27 13.53 3.30
CA PHE A 77 0.94 13.04 1.96
C PHE A 77 -0.56 12.91 1.75
N GLU A 78 -1.01 12.91 0.48
CA GLU A 78 -2.41 12.80 0.14
C GLU A 78 -3.03 11.48 0.66
N LEU A 79 -4.32 11.52 0.99
CA LEU A 79 -5.03 10.38 1.58
C LEU A 79 -4.92 9.13 0.70
N GLU A 80 -5.02 9.28 -0.61
CA GLU A 80 -4.94 8.17 -1.56
C GLU A 80 -3.53 7.55 -1.60
N ALA A 81 -2.48 8.34 -1.40
CA ALA A 81 -1.11 7.82 -1.27
C ALA A 81 -0.96 7.00 0.02
N LEU A 82 -1.53 7.48 1.15
CA LEU A 82 -1.54 6.73 2.41
C LEU A 82 -2.35 5.44 2.31
N LYS A 83 -3.46 5.43 1.54
CA LYS A 83 -4.24 4.22 1.25
C LYS A 83 -3.44 3.20 0.43
N ALA A 84 -2.73 3.66 -0.60
CA ALA A 84 -1.87 2.79 -1.40
C ALA A 84 -0.78 2.14 -0.53
N GLN A 85 -0.14 2.93 0.35
CA GLN A 85 0.83 2.42 1.31
C GLN A 85 0.20 1.42 2.29
N ALA A 86 -1.02 1.67 2.77
CA ALA A 86 -1.73 0.75 3.65
C ALA A 86 -1.92 -0.63 3.00
N ILE A 87 -2.36 -0.66 1.74
CA ILE A 87 -2.53 -1.91 0.99
C ILE A 87 -1.18 -2.62 0.79
N ALA A 88 -0.13 -1.88 0.40
CA ALA A 88 1.20 -2.44 0.20
C ALA A 88 1.77 -3.02 1.50
N SER A 89 1.71 -2.25 2.59
CA SER A 89 2.23 -2.67 3.90
C SER A 89 1.48 -3.85 4.48
N ARG A 90 0.14 -3.88 4.35
CA ARG A 90 -0.70 -5.00 4.79
C ARG A 90 -0.37 -6.27 4.01
N THR A 91 -0.21 -6.16 2.69
CA THR A 91 0.18 -7.27 1.82
C THR A 91 1.52 -7.85 2.25
N TYR A 92 2.52 -6.99 2.49
CA TYR A 92 3.84 -7.43 2.97
C TYR A 92 3.75 -8.14 4.33
N ALA A 93 3.01 -7.56 5.28
CA ALA A 93 2.86 -8.15 6.62
C ALA A 93 2.22 -9.54 6.56
N ILE A 94 1.14 -9.70 5.78
CA ILE A 94 0.48 -11.01 5.59
C ILE A 94 1.40 -11.99 4.85
N TYR A 95 2.15 -11.55 3.85
CA TYR A 95 3.14 -12.39 3.18
C TYR A 95 4.19 -12.92 4.17
N LYS A 96 4.73 -12.06 5.03
CA LYS A 96 5.72 -12.42 6.04
C LYS A 96 5.13 -13.36 7.09
N MET A 97 3.93 -13.09 7.58
CA MET A 97 3.21 -13.95 8.53
C MET A 97 3.03 -15.37 7.96
N LYS A 98 2.62 -15.49 6.69
CA LYS A 98 2.47 -16.80 6.03
C LYS A 98 3.80 -17.52 5.82
N SER A 99 4.91 -16.80 5.76
CA SER A 99 6.26 -17.31 5.54
C SER A 99 7.04 -17.51 6.83
N SER A 100 6.46 -17.12 7.97
CA SER A 100 7.13 -17.21 9.27
C SER A 100 7.30 -18.66 9.74
N ASN A 101 8.30 -18.89 10.57
CA ASN A 101 8.52 -20.18 11.21
C ASN A 101 7.74 -20.34 12.53
N GLY A 102 6.83 -19.42 12.84
CA GLY A 102 5.97 -19.43 14.02
C GLY A 102 6.58 -18.83 15.29
N THR A 103 7.83 -18.36 15.27
CA THR A 103 8.43 -17.68 16.43
C THR A 103 8.02 -16.20 16.49
N TYR A 104 8.14 -15.51 15.37
CA TYR A 104 7.63 -14.16 15.12
C TYR A 104 7.43 -13.97 13.62
N ASP A 105 6.60 -13.00 13.24
CA ASP A 105 6.26 -12.74 11.85
C ASP A 105 7.16 -11.67 11.23
N LEU A 106 7.43 -10.60 11.99
CA LEU A 106 8.21 -9.45 11.54
C LEU A 106 9.10 -8.93 12.67
N VAL A 107 10.03 -8.06 12.29
CA VAL A 107 10.85 -7.27 13.20
C VAL A 107 10.57 -5.78 13.04
N THR A 108 10.90 -4.97 14.04
CA THR A 108 10.57 -3.54 14.09
C THR A 108 11.51 -2.65 13.28
N ASP A 109 12.58 -3.18 12.73
CA ASP A 109 13.57 -2.40 11.99
C ASP A 109 13.34 -2.45 10.46
N LYS A 110 14.16 -1.67 9.75
CA LYS A 110 14.13 -1.54 8.29
C LYS A 110 14.50 -2.80 7.50
N SER A 111 14.84 -3.92 8.14
CA SER A 111 14.99 -5.21 7.45
C SER A 111 13.64 -5.82 7.07
N ASN A 112 12.55 -5.35 7.70
CA ASN A 112 11.18 -5.60 7.27
C ASN A 112 10.50 -4.30 6.89
N GLN A 113 9.78 -3.66 7.81
CA GLN A 113 9.07 -2.40 7.65
C GLN A 113 9.36 -1.52 8.86
N VAL A 114 9.65 -0.25 8.65
CA VAL A 114 9.84 0.67 9.78
C VAL A 114 8.49 0.83 10.50
N TYR A 115 8.48 0.44 11.76
CA TYR A 115 7.31 0.56 12.63
C TYR A 115 7.61 1.53 13.76
N ILE A 116 6.72 2.49 14.01
CA ILE A 116 6.79 3.37 15.17
C ILE A 116 5.53 3.27 16.03
N THR A 117 5.74 3.38 17.35
CA THR A 117 4.65 3.34 18.33
C THR A 117 3.87 4.64 18.38
N LYS A 118 2.69 4.62 19.03
CA LYS A 118 1.89 5.83 19.28
C LYS A 118 2.66 6.89 20.06
N ASP A 119 3.47 6.48 21.02
CA ASP A 119 4.30 7.42 21.82
C ASP A 119 5.30 8.14 20.93
N VAL A 120 5.98 7.42 20.03
CA VAL A 120 6.90 8.01 19.05
C VAL A 120 6.15 8.92 18.06
N MET A 121 4.94 8.56 17.64
CA MET A 121 4.11 9.44 16.81
C MET A 121 3.75 10.74 17.54
N GLN A 122 3.40 10.65 18.83
CA GLN A 122 3.11 11.84 19.66
C GLN A 122 4.33 12.75 19.79
N GLU A 123 5.50 12.18 20.05
CA GLU A 123 6.76 12.93 20.12
C GLU A 123 7.09 13.62 18.79
N ASN A 124 6.95 12.90 17.67
CA ASN A 124 7.28 13.42 16.35
C ASN A 124 6.32 14.51 15.86
N TRP A 125 5.03 14.34 16.12
CA TRP A 125 3.98 15.20 15.56
C TRP A 125 3.44 16.24 16.53
N GLN A 126 3.68 16.08 17.82
CA GLN A 126 3.33 17.04 18.89
C GLN A 126 1.85 17.52 18.75
N SER A 127 1.65 18.82 18.54
CA SER A 127 0.30 19.40 18.39
C SER A 127 -0.47 18.89 17.17
N ASN A 128 0.21 18.30 16.18
CA ASN A 128 -0.42 17.74 14.98
C ASN A 128 -0.75 16.24 15.11
N TYR A 129 -0.48 15.62 16.26
CA TYR A 129 -0.66 14.17 16.45
C TYR A 129 -2.06 13.71 16.08
N GLU A 130 -3.09 14.29 16.66
CA GLU A 130 -4.49 13.90 16.41
C GLU A 130 -4.87 14.01 14.92
N TYR A 131 -4.45 15.08 14.26
CA TYR A 131 -4.73 15.28 12.84
C TYR A 131 -4.07 14.21 11.97
N TYR A 132 -2.77 13.96 12.16
CA TYR A 132 -2.03 12.97 11.36
C TYR A 132 -2.43 11.54 11.68
N TYR A 133 -2.60 11.22 12.97
CA TYR A 133 -3.05 9.90 13.38
C TYR A 133 -4.43 9.56 12.79
N ASN A 134 -5.40 10.46 12.88
CA ASN A 134 -6.72 10.24 12.33
C ASN A 134 -6.71 10.14 10.80
N LYS A 135 -5.85 10.88 10.12
CA LYS A 135 -5.69 10.79 8.66
C LYS A 135 -5.12 9.43 8.24
N ILE A 136 -4.08 8.94 8.90
CA ILE A 136 -3.51 7.62 8.65
C ILE A 136 -4.52 6.52 9.00
N LYS A 137 -5.14 6.62 10.18
CA LYS A 137 -6.18 5.68 10.60
C LYS A 137 -7.31 5.59 9.57
N LYS A 138 -7.78 6.72 9.04
CA LYS A 138 -8.77 6.76 7.97
C LYS A 138 -8.30 6.00 6.72
N ALA A 139 -7.04 6.19 6.30
CA ALA A 139 -6.48 5.46 5.15
C ALA A 139 -6.48 3.94 5.38
N VAL A 140 -6.14 3.51 6.59
CA VAL A 140 -6.12 2.09 6.99
C VAL A 140 -7.53 1.52 7.04
N ASP A 141 -8.47 2.22 7.70
CA ASP A 141 -9.86 1.79 7.85
C ASP A 141 -10.56 1.65 6.47
N GLU A 142 -10.37 2.63 5.57
CA GLU A 142 -10.98 2.63 4.23
C GLU A 142 -10.37 1.57 3.28
N THR A 143 -9.24 0.98 3.65
CA THR A 143 -8.59 -0.09 2.90
C THR A 143 -8.53 -1.41 3.67
N LYS A 144 -9.26 -1.52 4.77
CA LYS A 144 -9.25 -2.73 5.63
C LYS A 144 -9.55 -3.98 4.81
N GLY A 145 -8.72 -5.00 4.99
CA GLY A 145 -8.85 -6.29 4.30
C GLY A 145 -8.36 -6.31 2.85
N LEU A 146 -8.00 -5.16 2.26
CA LEU A 146 -7.45 -5.13 0.90
C LEU A 146 -5.98 -5.53 0.91
N ILE A 147 -5.64 -6.52 0.08
CA ILE A 147 -4.28 -7.01 -0.17
C ILE A 147 -4.06 -7.24 -1.67
N MET A 148 -2.80 -7.23 -2.09
CA MET A 148 -2.42 -7.54 -3.45
C MET A 148 -2.11 -9.03 -3.61
N THR A 149 -2.61 -9.63 -4.67
CA THR A 149 -2.38 -11.04 -5.01
C THR A 149 -1.93 -11.19 -6.47
N TYR A 150 -1.21 -12.26 -6.75
CA TYR A 150 -0.86 -12.69 -8.08
C TYR A 150 -1.15 -14.19 -8.22
N ASN A 151 -1.95 -14.56 -9.21
CA ASN A 151 -2.44 -15.94 -9.40
C ASN A 151 -3.11 -16.56 -8.16
N GLY A 152 -3.80 -15.73 -7.34
CA GLY A 152 -4.47 -16.15 -6.11
C GLY A 152 -3.59 -16.15 -4.86
N ASP A 153 -2.28 -16.02 -4.98
CA ASP A 153 -1.34 -15.98 -3.87
C ASP A 153 -1.00 -14.55 -3.46
N VAL A 154 -0.82 -14.32 -2.15
CA VAL A 154 -0.35 -13.03 -1.61
C VAL A 154 1.07 -12.76 -2.11
N ILE A 155 1.30 -11.58 -2.67
CA ILE A 155 2.60 -11.20 -3.20
C ILE A 155 3.56 -10.67 -2.12
N LEU A 156 4.86 -10.75 -2.40
CA LEU A 156 5.86 -9.96 -1.70
C LEU A 156 5.78 -8.52 -2.25
N SER A 157 5.03 -7.65 -1.58
CA SER A 157 4.91 -6.26 -1.99
C SER A 157 6.12 -5.46 -1.53
N MET A 158 6.84 -4.90 -2.50
CA MET A 158 8.00 -4.06 -2.25
C MET A 158 7.68 -2.62 -2.60
N TYR A 159 8.22 -1.68 -1.82
CA TYR A 159 8.08 -0.25 -2.06
C TYR A 159 9.37 0.48 -1.66
N PHE A 160 9.55 1.67 -2.15
CA PHE A 160 10.74 2.50 -1.93
C PHE A 160 10.38 3.99 -2.03
N ALA A 161 11.21 4.86 -1.46
CA ALA A 161 10.93 6.29 -1.38
C ALA A 161 11.19 7.02 -2.71
N LYS A 162 12.21 6.60 -3.48
CA LYS A 162 12.64 7.25 -4.71
C LYS A 162 13.18 6.24 -5.71
N SER A 163 12.94 6.50 -7.00
CA SER A 163 13.59 5.81 -8.12
C SER A 163 14.49 6.78 -8.89
N ASN A 164 15.18 6.29 -9.88
CA ASN A 164 15.89 7.11 -10.88
C ASN A 164 15.08 7.22 -12.20
N GLY A 165 13.77 7.17 -12.11
CA GLY A 165 12.84 7.18 -13.23
C GLY A 165 12.37 5.78 -13.65
N LYS A 166 12.85 4.73 -13.01
CA LYS A 166 12.54 3.34 -13.32
C LYS A 166 12.65 2.46 -12.07
N THR A 167 11.75 1.49 -11.90
CA THR A 167 11.88 0.50 -10.84
C THR A 167 12.93 -0.55 -11.20
N GLU A 168 13.48 -1.25 -10.20
CA GLU A 168 14.39 -2.35 -10.41
C GLU A 168 13.63 -3.67 -10.64
N ASP A 169 14.23 -4.57 -11.43
CA ASP A 169 13.72 -5.92 -11.62
C ASP A 169 14.08 -6.82 -10.43
N SER A 170 13.15 -7.68 -10.02
CA SER A 170 13.34 -8.55 -8.86
C SER A 170 14.49 -9.53 -9.03
N SER A 171 14.79 -9.98 -10.24
CA SER A 171 15.90 -10.87 -10.50
C SER A 171 17.25 -10.22 -10.22
N TYR A 172 17.32 -8.90 -10.46
CA TYR A 172 18.54 -8.13 -10.23
C TYR A 172 18.75 -7.84 -8.73
N VAL A 173 17.68 -7.52 -8.02
CA VAL A 173 17.73 -7.14 -6.59
C VAL A 173 17.83 -8.36 -5.67
N PHE A 174 17.06 -9.42 -5.98
CA PHE A 174 16.88 -10.58 -5.08
C PHE A 174 17.47 -11.89 -5.63
N GLY A 175 18.07 -11.85 -6.83
CA GLY A 175 18.59 -13.05 -7.48
C GLY A 175 17.51 -14.06 -7.94
N SER A 176 16.24 -13.68 -7.89
CA SER A 176 15.11 -14.52 -8.30
C SER A 176 14.07 -13.71 -9.06
N ASN A 177 13.63 -14.24 -10.19
CA ASN A 177 12.58 -13.60 -10.99
C ASN A 177 11.19 -13.78 -10.33
N LYS A 178 10.52 -12.67 -10.05
CA LYS A 178 9.11 -12.64 -9.65
C LYS A 178 8.33 -11.90 -10.74
N GLU A 179 7.46 -12.61 -11.43
CA GLU A 179 6.73 -12.08 -12.59
C GLU A 179 5.95 -10.79 -12.29
N TYR A 180 5.54 -10.59 -11.04
CA TYR A 180 4.83 -9.40 -10.58
C TYR A 180 5.75 -8.25 -10.09
N LEU A 181 7.06 -8.44 -10.05
CA LEU A 181 8.07 -7.42 -9.67
C LEU A 181 9.05 -7.18 -10.81
N GLN A 182 8.52 -6.69 -11.93
CA GLN A 182 9.30 -6.34 -13.11
C GLN A 182 9.69 -4.86 -13.07
N SER A 183 10.74 -4.51 -13.79
CA SER A 183 11.14 -3.14 -13.98
C SER A 183 10.11 -2.38 -14.82
N VAL A 184 9.58 -1.28 -14.30
CA VAL A 184 8.64 -0.39 -14.98
C VAL A 184 9.07 1.06 -14.86
N GLU A 185 8.59 1.91 -15.76
CA GLU A 185 8.80 3.35 -15.64
C GLU A 185 8.14 3.90 -14.36
N SER A 186 8.88 4.69 -13.62
CA SER A 186 8.46 5.37 -12.39
C SER A 186 8.92 6.82 -12.46
N PRO A 187 8.23 7.67 -13.26
CA PRO A 187 8.64 9.05 -13.45
C PRO A 187 8.51 9.81 -12.14
N GLU A 188 9.61 10.40 -11.70
CA GLU A 188 9.62 11.31 -10.57
C GLU A 188 9.32 12.74 -11.06
N SER A 189 8.62 13.54 -10.24
CA SER A 189 8.53 14.98 -10.47
C SER A 189 9.95 15.58 -10.43
N ASN A 190 10.25 16.51 -11.35
CA ASN A 190 11.55 17.15 -11.54
C ASN A 190 12.00 17.96 -10.29
N ILE A 191 12.22 17.32 -9.17
CA ILE A 191 12.86 17.91 -8.00
C ILE A 191 14.35 17.63 -8.14
N THR A 192 15.08 18.54 -8.79
CA THR A 192 16.54 18.51 -8.83
C THR A 192 17.08 18.93 -7.46
N SER A 193 17.68 18.02 -6.71
CA SER A 193 18.53 18.37 -5.56
C SER A 193 19.96 18.56 -6.08
N ASN A 194 20.47 19.78 -6.00
CA ASN A 194 21.89 20.05 -6.28
C ASN A 194 22.73 19.63 -5.07
N VAL A 195 23.55 18.59 -5.22
CA VAL A 195 24.54 18.20 -4.24
C VAL A 195 25.88 18.79 -4.69
N SER A 196 26.42 19.73 -3.90
CA SER A 196 27.77 20.24 -4.11
C SER A 196 28.75 19.37 -3.32
N ILE A 197 29.65 18.70 -4.03
CA ILE A 197 30.76 17.94 -3.41
C ILE A 197 31.97 18.86 -3.44
N ASN A 198 32.39 19.39 -2.30
CA ASN A 198 33.69 20.07 -2.15
C ASN A 198 34.74 18.97 -2.11
N LYS A 199 35.67 18.96 -3.06
CA LYS A 199 36.91 18.18 -2.97
C LYS A 199 37.88 18.96 -2.07
N GLU A 200 38.24 18.40 -0.93
CA GLU A 200 39.43 18.79 -0.18
C GLU A 200 40.67 18.18 -0.83
#